data_e8d3718c8476a339ec01a2d768a96cd5
#
_entry.id   e8d3718c8476a339ec01a2d768a96cd5
#
_cell.length_a   1.000
_cell.length_b   1.000
_cell.length_c   1.000
_cell.angle_alpha   90.00
_cell.angle_beta   90.00
_cell.angle_gamma   90.00
#
_symmetry.space_group_name_H-M   'P 1'
#
loop_
_entity.id
_entity.type
_entity.pdbx_description
1 polymer ?
#
loop_
_entity_poly.entity_id
_entity_poly.type
_entity_poly.pdbx_seq_one_letter_code
_entity_poly.pdbx_strand_id
1 'polypeptide(L)'
;VSVLDLGFIGWNSTTTAVMPGGKWSFDGFENISFEEGSGAEDEFSKLGESLGNMLKMELVDDCIKKSNPLSATIHAGIEARMPFYERLAFGILGTQRLDGIYSWTEGRLSANLAPVNFFSLAASYAVSNFGNSVGGAVNIHLPGLNLYAGLDSCLPLMNVTPQFVPIDSANTNLTFGLTF
;
A
#
# COMPACT_ATOMS: atom_id res chain seq x y z
N VAL A 1 -10.79 -13.49 -15.31
CA VAL A 1 -11.16 -12.10 -15.01
C VAL A 1 -11.92 -12.10 -13.70
N SER A 2 -11.59 -11.21 -12.77
CA SER A 2 -12.33 -10.99 -11.53
C SER A 2 -12.54 -9.51 -11.30
N VAL A 3 -13.66 -9.16 -10.67
CA VAL A 3 -13.99 -7.82 -10.24
C VAL A 3 -14.35 -7.92 -8.76
N LEU A 4 -13.65 -7.17 -7.93
CA LEU A 4 -13.82 -7.13 -6.48
C LEU A 4 -14.33 -5.75 -6.07
N ASP A 5 -15.14 -5.73 -5.01
CA ASP A 5 -15.62 -4.51 -4.33
C ASP A 5 -16.36 -3.50 -5.24
N LEU A 6 -16.97 -3.99 -6.32
CA LEU A 6 -17.82 -3.16 -7.18
C LEU A 6 -19.13 -2.81 -6.47
N GLY A 7 -19.28 -1.57 -6.06
CA GLY A 7 -20.47 -1.13 -5.35
C GLY A 7 -20.45 0.34 -4.97
N PHE A 8 -21.47 0.75 -4.22
CA PHE A 8 -21.57 2.08 -3.65
C PHE A 8 -22.28 2.01 -2.30
N ILE A 9 -21.99 2.99 -1.44
CA ILE A 9 -22.69 3.17 -0.17
C ILE A 9 -23.54 4.43 -0.28
N GLY A 10 -24.85 4.29 -0.12
CA GLY A 10 -25.78 5.40 -0.04
C GLY A 10 -26.04 5.80 1.41
N TRP A 11 -25.76 7.04 1.74
CA TRP A 11 -26.07 7.64 3.04
C TRP A 11 -27.34 8.46 2.95
N ASN A 12 -28.30 8.17 3.79
CA ASN A 12 -29.58 8.92 3.79
C ASN A 12 -29.46 10.30 4.43
N SER A 13 -28.51 10.46 5.36
CA SER A 13 -28.21 11.73 6.03
C SER A 13 -26.74 11.72 6.42
N THR A 14 -26.01 12.75 6.05
CA THR A 14 -24.62 12.96 6.43
C THR A 14 -24.47 14.36 7.01
N THR A 15 -23.80 14.44 8.17
CA THR A 15 -23.32 15.71 8.71
C THR A 15 -21.89 15.91 8.22
N THR A 16 -21.62 17.03 7.60
CA THR A 16 -20.29 17.36 7.09
C THR A 16 -19.62 18.34 8.06
N ALA A 17 -18.45 18.02 8.54
CA ALA A 17 -17.59 18.95 9.24
C ALA A 17 -16.59 19.53 8.25
N VAL A 18 -16.49 20.85 8.19
CA VAL A 18 -15.56 21.58 7.33
C VAL A 18 -14.54 22.27 8.20
N MET A 19 -13.27 22.12 7.88
CA MET A 19 -12.23 22.97 8.44
C MET A 19 -12.32 24.35 7.79
N PRO A 20 -12.46 25.44 8.57
CA PRO A 20 -12.31 26.79 8.02
C PRO A 20 -10.91 26.88 7.42
N GLY A 21 -10.83 27.17 6.12
CA GLY A 21 -9.59 27.23 5.39
C GLY A 21 -8.64 28.28 5.99
N GLY A 22 -7.48 27.86 6.43
CA GLY A 22 -6.41 28.74 6.93
C GLY A 22 -5.05 28.18 6.54
N LYS A 23 -4.08 29.05 6.33
CA LYS A 23 -2.68 28.65 6.26
C LYS A 23 -2.14 28.65 7.69
N TRP A 24 -1.66 27.51 8.13
CA TRP A 24 -0.90 27.40 9.35
C TRP A 24 0.58 27.29 8.99
N SER A 25 1.42 28.11 9.59
CA SER A 25 2.86 28.00 9.50
C SER A 25 3.44 27.96 10.91
N PHE A 26 4.40 27.09 11.09
CA PHE A 26 5.18 27.01 12.31
C PHE A 26 6.65 27.29 11.95
N ASP A 27 7.14 28.44 12.35
CA ASP A 27 8.49 28.91 12.02
C ASP A 27 9.54 28.49 13.07
N GLY A 28 9.17 27.54 13.95
CA GLY A 28 10.01 27.10 15.06
C GLY A 28 9.75 27.88 16.35
N PHE A 29 10.45 27.49 17.39
CA PHE A 29 10.42 28.19 18.65
C PHE A 29 11.55 29.21 18.69
N GLU A 30 11.22 30.50 18.86
CA GLU A 30 12.18 31.55 19.13
C GLU A 30 12.32 31.67 20.65
N ASN A 31 13.53 31.56 21.18
CA ASN A 31 13.86 31.81 22.58
C ASN A 31 13.30 30.85 23.64
N ILE A 32 13.34 29.54 23.40
CA ILE A 32 13.08 28.57 24.47
C ILE A 32 14.33 28.52 25.38
N SER A 33 14.19 29.02 26.61
CA SER A 33 15.10 28.70 27.70
C SER A 33 14.41 27.78 28.69
N PHE A 34 15.08 26.72 29.12
CA PHE A 34 14.55 25.74 30.09
C PHE A 34 14.85 26.15 31.56
N GLU A 35 15.11 27.45 31.82
CA GLU A 35 15.25 27.94 33.18
C GLU A 35 13.87 28.17 33.82
N GLU A 36 13.77 27.94 35.14
CA GLU A 36 12.55 28.14 35.91
C GLU A 36 12.04 29.57 35.74
N GLY A 37 10.81 29.74 35.21
CA GLY A 37 10.20 31.02 34.89
C GLY A 37 10.42 31.51 33.47
N SER A 38 10.97 30.70 32.59
CA SER A 38 11.09 30.97 31.16
C SER A 38 9.76 30.81 30.45
N GLY A 39 9.53 31.59 29.39
CA GLY A 39 8.28 31.57 28.59
C GLY A 39 8.03 30.30 27.78
N ALA A 40 8.67 29.18 28.09
CA ALA A 40 8.49 27.92 27.41
C ALA A 40 7.04 27.41 27.53
N GLU A 41 6.41 27.50 28.72
CA GLU A 41 5.02 27.12 28.93
C GLU A 41 4.07 27.99 28.11
N ASP A 42 4.35 29.29 27.98
CA ASP A 42 3.54 30.21 27.20
C ASP A 42 3.65 29.91 25.69
N GLU A 43 4.84 29.58 25.21
CA GLU A 43 5.05 29.20 23.80
C GLU A 43 4.38 27.87 23.44
N PHE A 44 4.43 26.85 24.31
CA PHE A 44 3.69 25.62 24.13
C PHE A 44 2.17 25.81 24.22
N SER A 45 1.70 26.69 25.12
CA SER A 45 0.28 27.04 25.21
C SER A 45 -0.21 27.72 23.94
N LYS A 46 0.53 28.69 23.40
CA LYS A 46 0.21 29.37 22.13
C LYS A 46 0.18 28.40 20.97
N LEU A 47 1.15 27.47 20.90
CA LEU A 47 1.15 26.42 19.88
C LEU A 47 -0.09 25.53 20.01
N GLY A 48 -0.44 25.11 21.23
CA GLY A 48 -1.64 24.32 21.52
C GLY A 48 -2.93 25.04 21.12
N GLU A 49 -3.06 26.32 21.44
CA GLU A 49 -4.19 27.16 21.03
C GLU A 49 -4.26 27.32 19.51
N SER A 50 -3.13 27.55 18.85
CA SER A 50 -3.04 27.69 17.39
C SER A 50 -3.43 26.41 16.68
N LEU A 51 -2.94 25.25 17.15
CA LEU A 51 -3.34 23.94 16.65
C LEU A 51 -4.82 23.65 16.94
N GLY A 52 -5.31 23.97 18.14
CA GLY A 52 -6.71 23.84 18.51
C GLY A 52 -7.65 24.66 17.61
N ASN A 53 -7.25 25.89 17.28
CA ASN A 53 -8.01 26.75 16.37
C ASN A 53 -7.96 26.26 14.93
N MET A 54 -6.84 25.68 14.48
CA MET A 54 -6.73 25.06 13.15
C MET A 54 -7.61 23.82 13.03
N LEU A 55 -7.73 23.04 14.12
CA LEU A 55 -8.51 21.80 14.16
C LEU A 55 -10.00 22.03 14.49
N LYS A 56 -10.43 23.27 14.75
CA LYS A 56 -11.85 23.58 14.91
C LYS A 56 -12.60 23.25 13.63
N MET A 57 -13.34 22.16 13.67
CA MET A 57 -14.27 21.78 12.62
C MET A 57 -15.60 22.47 12.85
N GLU A 58 -16.06 23.24 11.87
CA GLU A 58 -17.43 23.75 11.85
C GLU A 58 -18.36 22.68 11.28
N LEU A 59 -19.36 22.30 12.06
CA LEU A 59 -20.41 21.40 11.60
C LEU A 59 -21.31 22.17 10.63
N VAL A 60 -21.29 21.80 9.38
CA VAL A 60 -22.26 22.26 8.39
C VAL A 60 -23.44 21.30 8.45
N ASP A 61 -24.56 21.80 8.91
CA ASP A 61 -25.79 21.01 9.13
C ASP A 61 -26.54 20.80 7.81
N ASP A 62 -25.88 20.15 6.86
CA ASP A 62 -26.44 19.75 5.60
C ASP A 62 -26.80 18.27 5.64
N CYS A 63 -28.07 17.96 5.96
CA CYS A 63 -28.63 16.62 5.81
C CYS A 63 -28.73 16.24 4.31
N ILE A 64 -27.57 16.08 3.66
CA ILE A 64 -27.48 15.73 2.23
C ILE A 64 -27.38 14.22 2.09
N LYS A 65 -28.17 13.68 1.18
CA LYS A 65 -27.97 12.31 0.71
C LYS A 65 -26.67 12.25 -0.08
N LYS A 66 -25.76 11.41 0.34
CA LYS A 66 -24.45 11.23 -0.29
C LYS A 66 -24.29 9.78 -0.74
N SER A 67 -23.81 9.59 -1.94
CA SER A 67 -23.43 8.26 -2.45
C SER A 67 -21.93 8.26 -2.70
N ASN A 68 -21.24 7.31 -2.07
CA ASN A 68 -19.82 7.10 -2.27
C ASN A 68 -19.60 5.76 -2.99
N PRO A 69 -18.93 5.74 -4.16
CA PRO A 69 -18.53 4.49 -4.77
C PRO A 69 -17.50 3.79 -3.90
N LEU A 70 -17.54 2.47 -3.89
CA LEU A 70 -16.48 1.65 -3.28
C LEU A 70 -15.29 1.57 -4.22
N SER A 71 -14.12 1.33 -3.65
CA SER A 71 -12.88 1.14 -4.42
C SER A 71 -12.92 -0.20 -5.13
N ALA A 72 -13.33 -0.23 -6.38
CA ALA A 72 -13.39 -1.46 -7.18
C ALA A 72 -11.99 -1.88 -7.67
N THR A 73 -11.72 -3.19 -7.66
CA THR A 73 -10.48 -3.75 -8.22
C THR A 73 -10.82 -4.76 -9.31
N ILE A 74 -10.24 -4.56 -10.48
CA ILE A 74 -10.41 -5.41 -11.66
C ILE A 74 -9.10 -6.16 -11.90
N HIS A 75 -9.18 -7.47 -11.98
CA HIS A 75 -8.07 -8.32 -12.38
C HIS A 75 -8.39 -9.02 -13.69
N ALA A 76 -7.48 -8.99 -14.63
CA ALA A 76 -7.55 -9.75 -15.86
C ALA A 76 -6.20 -10.44 -16.11
N GLY A 77 -6.20 -11.75 -16.26
CA GLY A 77 -4.97 -12.51 -16.47
C GLY A 77 -5.17 -13.73 -17.33
N ILE A 78 -4.06 -14.18 -17.88
CA ILE A 78 -3.93 -15.41 -18.64
C ILE A 78 -2.65 -16.12 -18.21
N GLU A 79 -2.73 -17.44 -18.09
CA GLU A 79 -1.59 -18.31 -17.87
C GLU A 79 -1.53 -19.36 -18.97
N ALA A 80 -0.35 -19.61 -19.51
CA ALA A 80 -0.12 -20.62 -20.53
C ALA A 80 1.04 -21.53 -20.10
N ARG A 81 0.82 -22.85 -20.21
CA ARG A 81 1.87 -23.85 -20.02
C ARG A 81 2.65 -24.05 -21.30
N MET A 82 3.95 -24.26 -21.15
CA MET A 82 4.81 -24.53 -22.31
C MET A 82 4.54 -25.91 -22.90
N PRO A 83 4.30 -26.02 -24.23
CA PRO A 83 3.96 -27.29 -24.86
C PRO A 83 5.10 -28.31 -24.83
N PHE A 84 6.36 -27.87 -24.76
CA PHE A 84 7.55 -28.74 -24.70
C PHE A 84 8.00 -29.03 -23.25
N TYR A 85 7.45 -28.32 -22.25
CA TYR A 85 7.74 -28.53 -20.84
C TYR A 85 6.56 -28.12 -19.99
N GLU A 86 5.61 -29.02 -19.78
CA GLU A 86 4.35 -28.76 -19.09
C GLU A 86 4.49 -28.28 -17.62
N ARG A 87 5.69 -28.44 -17.07
CA ARG A 87 6.02 -27.99 -15.70
C ARG A 87 6.42 -26.53 -15.60
N LEU A 88 6.48 -25.84 -16.74
CA LEU A 88 6.75 -24.40 -16.81
C LEU A 88 5.53 -23.68 -17.37
N ALA A 89 5.04 -22.72 -16.62
CA ALA A 89 3.94 -21.86 -17.03
C ALA A 89 4.36 -20.39 -16.98
N PHE A 90 3.87 -19.62 -17.94
CA PHE A 90 4.01 -18.16 -17.94
C PHE A 90 2.65 -17.51 -17.79
N GLY A 91 2.59 -16.49 -16.97
CA GLY A 91 1.37 -15.73 -16.72
C GLY A 91 1.54 -14.24 -16.97
N ILE A 92 0.48 -13.60 -17.42
CA ILE A 92 0.33 -12.16 -17.52
C ILE A 92 -0.90 -11.79 -16.71
N LEU A 93 -0.78 -10.84 -15.79
CA LEU A 93 -1.86 -10.33 -14.96
C LEU A 93 -1.89 -8.81 -15.05
N GLY A 94 -3.04 -8.26 -15.41
CA GLY A 94 -3.34 -6.83 -15.29
C GLY A 94 -4.25 -6.60 -14.10
N THR A 95 -3.92 -5.63 -13.28
CA THR A 95 -4.71 -5.19 -12.13
C THR A 95 -5.01 -3.71 -12.27
N GLN A 96 -6.27 -3.34 -12.14
CA GLN A 96 -6.73 -1.95 -12.11
C GLN A 96 -7.56 -1.73 -10.86
N ARG A 97 -7.13 -0.80 -10.00
CA ARG A 97 -7.93 -0.31 -8.90
C ARG A 97 -8.56 1.03 -9.26
N LEU A 98 -9.85 1.13 -9.05
CA LEU A 98 -10.66 2.34 -9.28
C LEU A 98 -11.01 2.94 -7.92
N ASP A 99 -10.31 4.00 -7.53
CA ASP A 99 -10.45 4.65 -6.21
C ASP A 99 -10.29 6.17 -6.32
N GLY A 100 -10.90 6.78 -7.33
CA GLY A 100 -10.78 8.21 -7.59
C GLY A 100 -9.32 8.62 -7.80
N ILE A 101 -8.83 9.55 -6.97
CA ILE A 101 -7.44 10.04 -7.04
C ILE A 101 -6.39 9.00 -6.60
N TYR A 102 -6.80 7.94 -5.92
CA TYR A 102 -5.94 6.83 -5.47
C TYR A 102 -5.99 5.63 -6.42
N SER A 103 -6.54 5.81 -7.61
CA SER A 103 -6.57 4.77 -8.64
C SER A 103 -5.16 4.41 -9.10
N TRP A 104 -4.91 3.12 -9.29
CA TRP A 104 -3.63 2.64 -9.78
C TRP A 104 -3.79 1.44 -10.72
N THR A 105 -2.77 1.25 -11.55
CA THR A 105 -2.70 0.16 -12.52
C THR A 105 -1.39 -0.59 -12.35
N GLU A 106 -1.45 -1.90 -12.46
CA GLU A 106 -0.29 -2.80 -12.44
C GLU A 106 -0.39 -3.82 -13.58
N GLY A 107 0.72 -4.04 -14.27
CA GLY A 107 0.93 -5.16 -15.16
C GLY A 107 1.99 -6.09 -14.59
N ARG A 108 1.70 -7.38 -14.45
CA ARG A 108 2.61 -8.38 -13.87
C ARG A 108 2.85 -9.51 -14.85
N LEU A 109 4.13 -9.83 -15.06
CA LEU A 109 4.58 -11.05 -15.74
C LEU A 109 5.01 -12.05 -14.69
N SER A 110 4.68 -13.31 -14.87
CA SER A 110 5.08 -14.39 -13.95
C SER A 110 5.59 -15.61 -14.71
N ALA A 111 6.50 -16.33 -14.06
CA ALA A 111 6.98 -17.63 -14.49
C ALA A 111 6.89 -18.59 -13.32
N ASN A 112 6.18 -19.71 -13.51
CA ASN A 112 5.97 -20.75 -12.51
C ASN A 112 6.62 -22.04 -12.98
N LEU A 113 7.53 -22.58 -12.19
CA LEU A 113 8.27 -23.81 -12.49
C LEU A 113 8.03 -24.84 -11.38
N ALA A 114 7.50 -26.00 -11.73
CA ALA A 114 7.30 -27.13 -10.82
C ALA A 114 8.16 -28.33 -11.28
N PRO A 115 9.50 -28.32 -11.07
CA PRO A 115 10.40 -29.36 -11.59
C PRO A 115 10.06 -30.75 -11.08
N VAL A 116 9.52 -30.83 -9.87
CA VAL A 116 9.03 -32.06 -9.24
C VAL A 116 7.70 -31.79 -8.54
N ASN A 117 6.95 -32.85 -8.23
CA ASN A 117 5.59 -32.72 -7.69
C ASN A 117 5.52 -32.10 -6.29
N PHE A 118 6.63 -32.20 -5.53
CA PHE A 118 6.68 -31.67 -4.17
C PHE A 118 7.35 -30.29 -4.07
N PHE A 119 7.86 -29.74 -5.18
CA PHE A 119 8.60 -28.47 -5.16
C PHE A 119 8.23 -27.59 -6.34
N SER A 120 7.94 -26.34 -6.08
CA SER A 120 7.68 -25.33 -7.10
C SER A 120 8.36 -24.01 -6.78
N LEU A 121 8.73 -23.31 -7.84
CA LEU A 121 9.32 -21.98 -7.84
C LEU A 121 8.45 -21.05 -8.65
N ALA A 122 8.32 -19.81 -8.19
CA ALA A 122 7.69 -18.75 -8.94
C ALA A 122 8.59 -17.52 -8.97
N ALA A 123 8.60 -16.84 -10.10
CA ALA A 123 9.22 -15.53 -10.24
C ALA A 123 8.25 -14.58 -10.93
N SER A 124 8.25 -13.32 -10.55
CA SER A 124 7.40 -12.31 -11.15
C SER A 124 8.10 -10.98 -11.29
N TYR A 125 7.69 -10.22 -12.28
CA TYR A 125 8.07 -8.84 -12.49
C TYR A 125 6.80 -8.00 -12.74
N ALA A 126 6.64 -6.94 -11.99
CA ALA A 126 5.50 -6.06 -12.13
C ALA A 126 5.93 -4.62 -12.38
N VAL A 127 5.10 -3.94 -13.17
CA VAL A 127 5.21 -2.50 -13.48
C VAL A 127 3.91 -1.85 -13.05
N SER A 128 3.99 -0.83 -12.22
CA SER A 128 2.83 -0.09 -11.73
C SER A 128 3.06 1.42 -11.78
N ASN A 129 2.02 2.19 -11.49
CA ASN A 129 2.12 3.65 -11.36
C ASN A 129 3.09 4.09 -10.24
N PHE A 130 3.40 3.19 -9.30
CA PHE A 130 4.29 3.46 -8.15
C PHE A 130 5.72 3.01 -8.38
N GLY A 131 6.00 2.33 -9.49
CA GLY A 131 7.32 1.79 -9.82
C GLY A 131 7.26 0.32 -10.22
N ASN A 132 8.43 -0.29 -10.26
CA ASN A 132 8.59 -1.68 -10.65
C ASN A 132 8.80 -2.55 -9.42
N SER A 133 8.36 -3.79 -9.47
CA SER A 133 8.62 -4.78 -8.42
C SER A 133 9.08 -6.11 -8.99
N VAL A 134 9.89 -6.82 -8.22
CA VAL A 134 10.34 -8.19 -8.49
C VAL A 134 9.89 -9.07 -7.35
N GLY A 135 9.25 -10.17 -7.67
CA GLY A 135 8.81 -11.17 -6.71
C GLY A 135 9.40 -12.55 -7.00
N GLY A 136 9.60 -13.31 -5.94
CA GLY A 136 9.98 -14.71 -6.01
C GLY A 136 9.26 -15.51 -4.93
N ALA A 137 8.93 -16.76 -5.20
CA ALA A 137 8.33 -17.65 -4.21
C ALA A 137 8.83 -19.07 -4.40
N VAL A 138 8.92 -19.77 -3.28
CA VAL A 138 9.27 -21.18 -3.19
C VAL A 138 8.15 -21.88 -2.44
N ASN A 139 7.70 -23.01 -2.95
CA ASN A 139 6.70 -23.84 -2.31
C ASN A 139 7.19 -25.30 -2.25
N ILE A 140 7.06 -25.90 -1.08
CA ILE A 140 7.36 -27.31 -0.82
C ILE A 140 6.07 -27.98 -0.36
N HIS A 141 5.55 -28.88 -1.18
CA HIS A 141 4.31 -29.58 -0.94
C HIS A 141 4.57 -31.07 -0.64
N LEU A 142 4.44 -31.43 0.63
CA LEU A 142 4.54 -32.79 1.12
C LEU A 142 3.15 -33.32 1.48
N PRO A 143 2.91 -34.66 1.48
CA PRO A 143 1.65 -35.21 1.93
C PRO A 143 1.34 -34.76 3.38
N GLY A 144 0.27 -33.99 3.57
CA GLY A 144 -0.14 -33.46 4.86
C GLY A 144 0.64 -32.21 5.34
N LEU A 145 1.58 -31.65 4.53
CA LEU A 145 2.34 -30.48 4.90
C LEU A 145 2.67 -29.63 3.68
N ASN A 146 2.36 -28.36 3.73
CA ASN A 146 2.75 -27.41 2.69
C ASN A 146 3.50 -26.22 3.31
N LEU A 147 4.71 -25.98 2.83
CA LEU A 147 5.59 -24.90 3.24
C LEU A 147 5.76 -23.94 2.08
N TYR A 148 5.57 -22.65 2.31
CA TYR A 148 5.88 -21.66 1.30
C TYR A 148 6.63 -20.47 1.88
N ALA A 149 7.49 -19.89 1.07
CA ALA A 149 8.17 -18.62 1.34
C ALA A 149 8.11 -17.77 0.09
N GLY A 150 7.78 -16.51 0.25
CA GLY A 150 7.70 -15.53 -0.83
C GLY A 150 8.38 -14.23 -0.47
N LEU A 151 8.96 -13.59 -1.48
CA LEU A 151 9.58 -12.28 -1.41
C LEU A 151 8.98 -11.43 -2.52
N ASP A 152 8.54 -10.22 -2.19
CA ASP A 152 8.15 -9.19 -3.14
C ASP A 152 8.83 -7.88 -2.76
N SER A 153 9.52 -7.25 -3.71
CA SER A 153 10.33 -6.05 -3.48
C SER A 153 10.05 -5.01 -4.54
N CYS A 154 9.65 -3.81 -4.13
CA CYS A 154 9.56 -2.66 -5.03
C CYS A 154 10.96 -2.16 -5.38
N LEU A 155 11.20 -2.02 -6.70
CA LEU A 155 12.37 -1.34 -7.23
C LEU A 155 11.98 0.15 -7.48
N PRO A 156 12.79 1.14 -7.17
CA PRO A 156 14.17 1.27 -7.66
C PRO A 156 15.11 0.35 -6.91
N LEU A 157 16.02 -0.22 -7.66
CA LEU A 157 17.09 -1.04 -7.15
C LEU A 157 17.74 -0.30 -5.98
N MET A 158 17.68 -0.90 -4.81
CA MET A 158 18.20 -0.33 -3.59
C MET A 158 19.65 0.11 -3.80
N ASN A 159 19.91 1.40 -3.67
CA ASN A 159 21.24 1.81 -3.37
C ASN A 159 21.56 1.30 -1.95
N VAL A 160 22.38 0.29 -1.87
CA VAL A 160 22.85 -0.26 -0.59
C VAL A 160 24.25 0.23 -0.33
N THR A 161 24.52 0.61 0.90
CA THR A 161 25.90 0.84 1.35
C THR A 161 26.71 -0.47 1.29
N PRO A 162 28.05 -0.39 1.29
CA PRO A 162 28.90 -1.60 1.42
C PRO A 162 28.56 -2.49 2.62
N GLN A 163 27.87 -1.95 3.63
CA GLN A 163 27.38 -2.66 4.81
C GLN A 163 25.97 -3.24 4.67
N PHE A 164 25.41 -3.26 3.44
CA PHE A 164 24.07 -3.72 3.12
C PHE A 164 22.93 -2.93 3.78
N VAL A 165 23.18 -1.66 4.16
CA VAL A 165 22.14 -0.77 4.67
C VAL A 165 21.47 -0.08 3.47
N PRO A 166 20.15 -0.19 3.28
CA PRO A 166 19.44 0.52 2.23
C PRO A 166 19.45 2.03 2.51
N ILE A 167 19.84 2.82 1.52
CA ILE A 167 19.87 4.30 1.62
C ILE A 167 18.54 4.89 1.13
N ASP A 168 17.89 4.22 0.18
CA ASP A 168 16.58 4.63 -0.36
C ASP A 168 15.44 3.82 0.23
N SER A 169 14.22 4.33 0.09
CA SER A 169 13.00 3.64 0.53
C SER A 169 12.83 2.30 -0.20
N ALA A 170 13.24 1.22 0.45
CA ALA A 170 12.97 -0.13 -0.02
C ALA A 170 11.68 -0.63 0.62
N ASN A 171 10.69 -0.98 -0.20
CA ASN A 171 9.53 -1.72 0.25
C ASN A 171 9.73 -3.19 -0.09
N THR A 172 10.06 -3.99 0.92
CA THR A 172 10.28 -5.43 0.79
C THR A 172 9.27 -6.16 1.66
N ASN A 173 8.47 -7.02 1.06
CA ASN A 173 7.52 -7.87 1.74
C ASN A 173 8.03 -9.32 1.73
N LEU A 174 8.12 -9.92 2.91
CA LEU A 174 8.54 -11.31 3.12
C LEU A 174 7.36 -12.08 3.72
N THR A 175 6.95 -13.14 3.04
CA THR A 175 5.79 -13.94 3.43
C THR A 175 6.24 -15.38 3.65
N PHE A 176 5.85 -15.95 4.79
CA PHE A 176 6.03 -17.36 5.10
C PHE A 176 4.70 -17.99 5.47
N GLY A 177 4.50 -19.23 5.13
CA GLY A 177 3.31 -19.96 5.52
C GLY A 177 3.56 -21.45 5.65
N LEU A 178 2.77 -22.03 6.56
CA LEU A 178 2.72 -23.45 6.86
C LEU A 178 1.26 -23.87 6.90
N THR A 179 0.91 -24.90 6.14
CA THR A 179 -0.45 -25.51 6.19
C THR A 179 -0.33 -27.01 6.33
N PHE A 180 -1.23 -27.61 7.12
CA PHE A 180 -1.31 -29.05 7.40
C PHE A 180 -2.52 -29.66 6.72
#